data_e2c9e59120376da5b7e3fa26ce5ea57f
#
_entry.id   e2c9e59120376da5b7e3fa26ce5ea57f
#
_cell.length_a   1.000
_cell.length_b   1.000
_cell.length_c   1.000
_cell.angle_alpha   90.00
_cell.angle_beta   90.00
_cell.angle_gamma   90.00
#
_symmetry.space_group_name_H-M   'P 1'
#
loop_
_entity.id
_entity.type
_entity.pdbx_description
1 polymer ?
#
loop_
_entity_poly.entity_id
_entity_poly.type
_entity_poly.pdbx_seq_one_letter_code
_entity_poly.pdbx_strand_id
1 'polypeptide(L)'
;ERNDIMVISPDSLKAMRAVPFGEKYPDHYVECGIAEQCAVDVAAGLASAGLTPFVGTYCGFLTMRACEQMRTFVGYTDLNVKFVGVNAGLLGGEREGVTHQFYEDLAIVSAFPNYTIFTPADPAQCYHAVKLAADIKGPVYIRAGSGREVDVYDKNAPFAKSGITVWKDYGSDAVLFSNGFVLDRVLAAADLLKEQGINVTAADINILYGKDPSEILKVMGKSQQLFTVGDHNINGGLGSYISRLACENQPAKVTRIALTTYGESGPAKELADAYGFSPEAIAAKVKETLGK
;
A
#
# COMPACT_ATOMS: atom_id res chain seq x y z
N GLU A 1 26.53 5.42 -1.56
CA GLU A 1 25.95 6.73 -1.20
C GLU A 1 25.53 7.44 -2.49
N ARG A 2 24.31 7.98 -2.52
CA ARG A 2 23.72 8.61 -3.70
C ARG A 2 23.58 10.11 -3.45
N ASN A 3 24.20 10.93 -4.29
CA ASN A 3 24.17 12.38 -4.21
C ASN A 3 23.02 13.00 -5.04
N ASP A 4 22.24 12.17 -5.73
CA ASP A 4 21.12 12.59 -6.55
C ASP A 4 19.77 12.57 -5.80
N ILE A 5 19.71 12.02 -4.58
CA ILE A 5 18.48 11.95 -3.79
C ILE A 5 18.17 13.31 -3.17
N MET A 6 16.93 13.76 -3.35
CA MET A 6 16.35 14.93 -2.69
C MET A 6 15.12 14.51 -1.90
N VAL A 7 14.86 15.12 -0.76
CA VAL A 7 13.61 14.94 0.01
C VAL A 7 12.85 16.26 0.04
N ILE A 8 11.58 16.20 -0.30
CA ILE A 8 10.68 17.36 -0.36
C ILE A 8 9.50 17.11 0.58
N SER A 9 9.20 18.09 1.41
CA SER A 9 8.12 18.01 2.39
C SER A 9 7.23 19.25 2.32
N PRO A 10 5.90 19.07 2.26
CA PRO A 10 4.95 20.14 2.54
C PRO A 10 4.56 20.11 4.03
N ASP A 11 5.45 20.61 4.90
CA ASP A 11 5.28 20.65 6.38
C ASP A 11 5.00 19.26 7.01
N SER A 12 5.55 18.21 6.43
CA SER A 12 5.24 16.83 6.83
C SER A 12 6.47 16.00 7.23
N LEU A 13 7.63 16.62 7.44
CA LEU A 13 8.90 15.90 7.70
C LEU A 13 8.82 14.95 8.90
N LYS A 14 8.10 15.34 9.96
CA LYS A 14 7.86 14.47 11.14
C LYS A 14 6.96 13.28 10.80
N ALA A 15 5.88 13.51 10.04
CA ALA A 15 4.95 12.47 9.63
C ALA A 15 5.64 11.43 8.74
N MET A 16 6.51 11.89 7.84
CA MET A 16 7.35 11.04 6.98
C MET A 16 8.44 10.26 7.75
N ARG A 17 8.68 10.54 9.03
CA ARG A 17 9.82 10.01 9.79
C ARG A 17 11.19 10.37 9.18
N ALA A 18 11.28 11.46 8.41
CA ALA A 18 12.46 11.88 7.68
C ALA A 18 13.28 12.99 8.34
N VAL A 19 12.96 13.37 9.59
CA VAL A 19 13.72 14.37 10.37
C VAL A 19 15.23 14.06 10.40
N PRO A 20 15.68 12.81 10.66
CA PRO A 20 17.12 12.50 10.66
C PRO A 20 17.81 12.73 9.30
N PHE A 21 17.06 12.61 8.20
CA PHE A 21 17.58 12.91 6.86
C PHE A 21 17.78 14.43 6.68
N GLY A 22 16.76 15.23 7.02
CA GLY A 22 16.84 16.69 6.89
C GLY A 22 17.94 17.31 7.78
N GLU A 23 18.12 16.78 8.99
CA GLU A 23 19.20 17.22 9.89
C GLU A 23 20.60 16.85 9.36
N LYS A 24 20.74 15.64 8.80
CA LYS A 24 22.03 15.15 8.31
C LYS A 24 22.42 15.69 6.94
N TYR A 25 21.44 15.95 6.08
CA TYR A 25 21.63 16.36 4.69
C TYR A 25 20.77 17.60 4.34
N PRO A 26 21.01 18.77 5.00
CA PRO A 26 20.16 19.95 4.82
C PRO A 26 20.14 20.47 3.38
N ASP A 27 21.23 20.31 2.62
CA ASP A 27 21.31 20.71 1.22
C ASP A 27 20.55 19.78 0.26
N HIS A 28 20.09 18.64 0.75
CA HIS A 28 19.28 17.66 0.01
C HIS A 28 17.81 17.63 0.48
N TYR A 29 17.40 18.61 1.26
CA TYR A 29 16.04 18.75 1.79
C TYR A 29 15.43 20.07 1.36
N VAL A 30 14.16 20.01 0.93
CA VAL A 30 13.36 21.18 0.56
C VAL A 30 12.07 21.17 1.36
N GLU A 31 11.83 22.24 2.11
CA GLU A 31 10.56 22.49 2.79
C GLU A 31 9.71 23.47 1.97
N CYS A 32 8.51 23.04 1.59
CA CYS A 32 7.59 23.84 0.77
C CYS A 32 6.46 24.51 1.59
N GLY A 33 6.41 24.29 2.90
CA GLY A 33 5.23 24.63 3.70
C GLY A 33 4.02 23.79 3.32
N ILE A 34 2.83 24.10 3.85
CA ILE A 34 1.58 23.36 3.56
C ILE A 34 1.12 23.70 2.13
N ALA A 35 1.81 23.13 1.14
CA ALA A 35 1.62 23.39 -0.30
C ALA A 35 1.98 22.14 -1.13
N GLU A 36 1.13 21.12 -1.08
CA GLU A 36 1.38 19.83 -1.70
C GLU A 36 1.57 19.91 -3.22
N GLN A 37 0.79 20.76 -3.88
CA GLN A 37 0.93 21.03 -5.32
C GLN A 37 2.32 21.58 -5.66
N CYS A 38 2.75 22.61 -4.92
CA CYS A 38 4.09 23.19 -5.07
C CYS A 38 5.19 22.16 -4.81
N ALA A 39 5.03 21.31 -3.80
CA ALA A 39 6.00 20.24 -3.49
C ALA A 39 6.18 19.26 -4.66
N VAL A 40 5.09 18.90 -5.34
CA VAL A 40 5.14 18.04 -6.53
C VAL A 40 5.76 18.78 -7.74
N ASP A 41 5.44 20.06 -7.93
CA ASP A 41 6.01 20.88 -9.00
C ASP A 41 7.53 21.06 -8.83
N VAL A 42 7.98 21.32 -7.60
CA VAL A 42 9.42 21.37 -7.24
C VAL A 42 10.09 20.03 -7.54
N ALA A 43 9.45 18.91 -7.15
CA ALA A 43 9.98 17.58 -7.44
C ALA A 43 10.08 17.31 -8.95
N ALA A 44 9.07 17.70 -9.73
CA ALA A 44 9.11 17.56 -11.18
C ALA A 44 10.27 18.36 -11.80
N GLY A 45 10.47 19.59 -11.33
CA GLY A 45 11.62 20.43 -11.74
C GLY A 45 12.97 19.79 -11.42
N LEU A 46 13.15 19.27 -10.19
CA LEU A 46 14.37 18.58 -9.78
C LEU A 46 14.61 17.29 -10.56
N ALA A 47 13.56 16.51 -10.82
CA ALA A 47 13.65 15.29 -11.60
C ALA A 47 14.02 15.59 -13.08
N SER A 48 13.52 16.69 -13.67
CA SER A 48 13.89 17.13 -15.01
C SER A 48 15.35 17.54 -15.10
N ALA A 49 15.95 17.97 -13.99
CA ALA A 49 17.37 18.26 -13.87
C ALA A 49 18.25 17.02 -13.59
N GLY A 50 17.66 15.81 -13.55
CA GLY A 50 18.38 14.54 -13.37
C GLY A 50 18.50 14.07 -11.94
N LEU A 51 17.85 14.71 -10.96
CA LEU A 51 17.80 14.28 -9.57
C LEU A 51 16.71 13.22 -9.34
N THR A 52 16.74 12.58 -8.18
CA THR A 52 15.73 11.59 -7.76
C THR A 52 15.01 12.10 -6.50
N PRO A 53 13.98 12.95 -6.68
CA PRO A 53 13.24 13.50 -5.55
C PRO A 53 12.27 12.50 -4.93
N PHE A 54 12.20 12.50 -3.60
CA PHE A 54 11.20 11.85 -2.78
C PHE A 54 10.28 12.91 -2.18
N VAL A 55 9.02 12.92 -2.56
CA VAL A 55 7.98 13.80 -2.00
C VAL A 55 7.15 13.01 -1.00
N GLY A 56 7.02 13.49 0.21
CA GLY A 56 6.25 12.78 1.21
C GLY A 56 5.37 13.69 2.05
N THR A 57 4.14 13.24 2.24
CA THR A 57 3.14 13.77 3.16
C THR A 57 2.05 12.73 3.36
N TYR A 58 0.96 13.07 4.05
CA TYR A 58 -0.21 12.21 4.17
C TYR A 58 -0.73 11.79 2.79
N CYS A 59 -1.06 10.52 2.64
CA CYS A 59 -1.35 9.94 1.33
C CYS A 59 -2.48 10.65 0.57
N GLY A 60 -3.54 11.09 1.26
CA GLY A 60 -4.62 11.84 0.63
C GLY A 60 -4.25 13.28 0.27
N PHE A 61 -3.37 13.91 1.03
CA PHE A 61 -2.91 15.24 0.67
C PHE A 61 -2.06 15.18 -0.62
N LEU A 62 -1.26 14.15 -0.78
CA LEU A 62 -0.58 13.87 -2.04
C LEU A 62 -1.58 13.59 -3.17
N THR A 63 -2.36 12.53 -2.99
CA THR A 63 -3.14 11.95 -4.09
C THR A 63 -4.39 12.75 -4.45
N MET A 64 -4.96 13.54 -3.54
CA MET A 64 -6.15 14.35 -3.82
C MET A 64 -5.80 15.81 -4.12
N ARG A 65 -4.96 16.48 -3.28
CA ARG A 65 -4.64 17.88 -3.48
C ARG A 65 -3.69 18.11 -4.65
N ALA A 66 -2.68 17.24 -4.82
CA ALA A 66 -1.70 17.33 -5.90
C ALA A 66 -1.94 16.31 -7.02
N CYS A 67 -3.17 15.80 -7.16
CA CYS A 67 -3.54 14.79 -8.14
C CYS A 67 -3.16 15.19 -9.58
N GLU A 68 -3.48 16.42 -9.94
CA GLU A 68 -3.20 16.95 -11.28
C GLU A 68 -1.69 17.05 -11.54
N GLN A 69 -0.93 17.55 -10.56
CA GLN A 69 0.53 17.66 -10.66
C GLN A 69 1.18 16.28 -10.75
N MET A 70 0.76 15.33 -9.95
CA MET A 70 1.22 13.93 -10.04
C MET A 70 0.94 13.36 -11.43
N ARG A 71 -0.25 13.59 -11.97
CA ARG A 71 -0.67 13.09 -13.28
C ARG A 71 0.09 13.78 -14.43
N THR A 72 0.06 15.10 -14.46
CA THR A 72 0.46 15.88 -15.66
C THR A 72 1.96 16.21 -15.66
N PHE A 73 2.49 16.66 -14.52
CA PHE A 73 3.91 17.04 -14.47
C PHE A 73 4.84 15.85 -14.21
N VAL A 74 4.36 14.76 -13.63
CA VAL A 74 5.19 13.59 -13.34
C VAL A 74 4.80 12.38 -14.18
N GLY A 75 3.54 11.96 -14.15
CA GLY A 75 3.08 10.78 -14.88
C GLY A 75 3.20 10.93 -16.39
N TYR A 76 2.59 11.97 -16.97
CA TYR A 76 2.62 12.19 -18.41
C TYR A 76 4.03 12.39 -18.98
N THR A 77 4.92 13.02 -18.23
CA THR A 77 6.32 13.28 -18.61
C THR A 77 7.28 12.14 -18.24
N ASP A 78 6.78 11.11 -17.54
CA ASP A 78 7.55 9.96 -17.03
C ASP A 78 8.77 10.34 -16.18
N LEU A 79 8.64 11.40 -15.37
CA LEU A 79 9.71 11.89 -14.52
C LEU A 79 9.98 10.96 -13.33
N ASN A 80 11.24 10.89 -12.93
CA ASN A 80 11.75 9.99 -11.89
C ASN A 80 11.46 10.50 -10.46
N VAL A 81 10.19 10.70 -10.12
CA VAL A 81 9.75 11.16 -8.80
C VAL A 81 9.24 9.99 -7.95
N LYS A 82 9.59 9.98 -6.67
CA LYS A 82 9.12 9.00 -5.67
C LYS A 82 8.16 9.67 -4.70
N PHE A 83 6.97 9.14 -4.60
CA PHE A 83 5.93 9.64 -3.70
C PHE A 83 5.80 8.72 -2.49
N VAL A 84 5.81 9.28 -1.28
CA VAL A 84 5.63 8.54 -0.03
C VAL A 84 4.38 9.06 0.66
N GLY A 85 3.27 8.35 0.46
CA GLY A 85 2.01 8.64 1.12
C GLY A 85 1.94 7.97 2.48
N VAL A 86 2.09 8.75 3.57
CA VAL A 86 2.05 8.21 4.94
C VAL A 86 0.65 8.27 5.53
N ASN A 87 0.44 7.57 6.64
CA ASN A 87 -0.83 7.43 7.35
C ASN A 87 -1.98 6.96 6.44
N ALA A 88 -1.67 6.06 5.50
CA ALA A 88 -2.65 5.54 4.57
C ALA A 88 -3.63 4.58 5.27
N GLY A 89 -4.87 4.56 4.78
CA GLY A 89 -5.93 3.68 5.25
C GLY A 89 -6.63 4.15 6.53
N LEU A 90 -7.56 3.34 6.99
CA LEU A 90 -8.28 3.55 8.24
C LEU A 90 -7.35 3.43 9.44
N LEU A 91 -6.47 2.43 9.41
CA LEU A 91 -5.60 2.08 10.52
C LEU A 91 -4.36 2.98 10.59
N GLY A 92 -3.96 3.61 9.48
CA GLY A 92 -2.84 4.55 9.44
C GLY A 92 -3.18 5.92 10.04
N GLY A 93 -4.39 6.42 9.78
CA GLY A 93 -4.90 7.72 10.25
C GLY A 93 -5.81 7.64 11.47
N GLU A 94 -5.78 6.57 12.25
CA GLU A 94 -6.75 6.20 13.26
C GLU A 94 -7.01 7.26 14.34
N ARG A 95 -6.02 8.08 14.66
CA ARG A 95 -6.12 9.11 15.72
C ARG A 95 -6.67 10.43 15.22
N GLU A 96 -6.31 10.79 14.02
CA GLU A 96 -6.65 12.06 13.40
C GLU A 96 -8.07 12.09 12.82
N GLY A 97 -8.63 10.91 12.50
CA GLY A 97 -9.96 10.76 11.92
C GLY A 97 -10.00 11.02 10.41
N VAL A 98 -11.20 11.12 9.85
CA VAL A 98 -11.49 11.13 8.41
C VAL A 98 -10.69 12.15 7.59
N THR A 99 -10.26 13.26 8.19
CA THR A 99 -9.45 14.27 7.48
C THR A 99 -7.99 13.83 7.22
N HIS A 100 -7.55 12.75 7.87
CA HIS A 100 -6.20 12.19 7.77
C HIS A 100 -6.20 10.67 7.56
N GLN A 101 -7.37 10.05 7.54
CA GLN A 101 -7.59 8.67 7.15
C GLN A 101 -7.93 8.67 5.64
N PHE A 102 -7.01 8.21 4.82
CA PHE A 102 -7.22 8.20 3.38
C PHE A 102 -7.18 6.76 2.86
N TYR A 103 -8.28 6.32 2.34
CA TYR A 103 -8.49 4.98 1.80
C TYR A 103 -8.97 4.99 0.35
N GLU A 104 -8.72 6.08 -0.37
CA GLU A 104 -8.99 6.26 -1.80
C GLU A 104 -7.71 6.39 -2.63
N ASP A 105 -6.56 6.46 -1.98
CA ASP A 105 -5.26 6.74 -2.58
C ASP A 105 -4.87 5.75 -3.68
N LEU A 106 -5.05 4.45 -3.44
CA LEU A 106 -4.74 3.43 -4.45
C LEU A 106 -5.67 3.53 -5.66
N ALA A 107 -6.95 3.87 -5.47
CA ALA A 107 -7.89 4.06 -6.56
C ALA A 107 -7.46 5.21 -7.48
N ILE A 108 -7.00 6.32 -6.90
CA ILE A 108 -6.54 7.51 -7.63
C ILE A 108 -5.25 7.20 -8.39
N VAL A 109 -4.23 6.69 -7.69
CA VAL A 109 -2.91 6.47 -8.30
C VAL A 109 -2.94 5.34 -9.33
N SER A 110 -3.78 4.33 -9.15
CA SER A 110 -3.95 3.25 -10.13
C SER A 110 -4.56 3.71 -11.47
N ALA A 111 -5.15 4.89 -11.51
CA ALA A 111 -5.60 5.50 -12.76
C ALA A 111 -4.46 6.10 -13.61
N PHE A 112 -3.26 6.25 -13.05
CA PHE A 112 -2.08 6.73 -13.78
C PHE A 112 -1.34 5.55 -14.41
N PRO A 113 -1.20 5.48 -15.74
CA PRO A 113 -0.84 4.25 -16.44
C PRO A 113 0.59 3.76 -16.21
N ASN A 114 1.51 4.63 -15.79
CA ASN A 114 2.94 4.32 -15.66
C ASN A 114 3.47 4.35 -14.22
N TYR A 115 2.61 4.50 -13.23
CA TYR A 115 3.04 4.45 -11.84
C TYR A 115 3.30 3.01 -11.39
N THR A 116 4.41 2.80 -10.69
CA THR A 116 4.63 1.61 -9.89
C THR A 116 4.10 1.86 -8.48
N ILE A 117 3.24 0.99 -7.96
CA ILE A 117 2.59 1.17 -6.65
C ILE A 117 3.08 0.10 -5.68
N PHE A 118 3.76 0.53 -4.63
CA PHE A 118 4.23 -0.30 -3.52
C PHE A 118 3.31 -0.19 -2.32
N THR A 119 3.01 -1.33 -1.72
CA THR A 119 2.17 -1.44 -0.52
C THR A 119 2.88 -2.26 0.56
N PRO A 120 3.98 -1.72 1.16
CA PRO A 120 4.69 -2.42 2.22
C PRO A 120 3.79 -2.70 3.42
N ALA A 121 3.94 -3.88 4.03
CA ALA A 121 3.08 -4.33 5.11
C ALA A 121 3.51 -3.80 6.49
N ASP A 122 4.78 -3.45 6.65
CA ASP A 122 5.37 -3.05 7.92
C ASP A 122 6.56 -2.10 7.74
N PRO A 123 7.14 -1.57 8.83
CA PRO A 123 8.30 -0.67 8.76
C PRO A 123 9.54 -1.29 8.09
N ALA A 124 9.78 -2.59 8.27
CA ALA A 124 10.90 -3.27 7.64
C ALA A 124 10.75 -3.30 6.11
N GLN A 125 9.56 -3.66 5.63
CA GLN A 125 9.25 -3.63 4.21
C GLN A 125 9.23 -2.22 3.64
N CYS A 126 8.78 -1.21 4.42
CA CYS A 126 8.83 0.19 4.00
C CYS A 126 10.29 0.65 3.75
N TYR A 127 11.22 0.29 4.63
CA TYR A 127 12.64 0.58 4.42
C TYR A 127 13.18 -0.02 3.12
N HIS A 128 12.87 -1.30 2.84
CA HIS A 128 13.31 -1.96 1.62
C HIS A 128 12.58 -1.46 0.36
N ALA A 129 11.30 -1.06 0.48
CA ALA A 129 10.53 -0.44 -0.59
C ALA A 129 11.14 0.91 -1.02
N VAL A 130 11.50 1.77 -0.06
CA VAL A 130 12.17 3.06 -0.34
C VAL A 130 13.50 2.85 -1.06
N LYS A 131 14.29 1.87 -0.63
CA LYS A 131 15.56 1.52 -1.31
C LYS A 131 15.32 1.04 -2.74
N LEU A 132 14.36 0.14 -2.94
CA LEU A 132 14.03 -0.36 -4.26
C LEU A 132 13.48 0.75 -5.17
N ALA A 133 12.61 1.61 -4.63
CA ALA A 133 12.06 2.74 -5.37
C ALA A 133 13.15 3.68 -5.90
N ALA A 134 14.21 3.91 -5.13
CA ALA A 134 15.34 4.74 -5.56
C ALA A 134 16.02 4.21 -6.83
N ASP A 135 16.00 2.90 -7.06
CA ASP A 135 16.66 2.23 -8.19
C ASP A 135 15.75 2.08 -9.43
N ILE A 136 14.43 2.29 -9.27
CA ILE A 136 13.47 2.24 -10.38
C ILE A 136 13.44 3.60 -11.08
N LYS A 137 13.49 3.63 -12.41
CA LYS A 137 13.23 4.83 -13.19
C LYS A 137 11.73 5.04 -13.38
N GLY A 138 11.31 6.30 -13.40
CA GLY A 138 9.90 6.68 -13.51
C GLY A 138 9.21 6.83 -12.15
N PRO A 139 7.91 7.16 -12.16
CA PRO A 139 7.16 7.46 -10.95
C PRO A 139 6.88 6.22 -10.11
N VAL A 140 7.12 6.32 -8.80
CA VAL A 140 6.78 5.27 -7.82
C VAL A 140 5.94 5.89 -6.71
N TYR A 141 4.84 5.25 -6.35
CA TYR A 141 4.05 5.58 -5.17
C TYR A 141 4.24 4.50 -4.11
N ILE A 142 4.63 4.91 -2.92
CA ILE A 142 4.79 4.05 -1.74
C ILE A 142 3.67 4.38 -0.76
N ARG A 143 2.77 3.44 -0.54
CA ARG A 143 1.69 3.53 0.44
C ARG A 143 2.20 3.12 1.81
N ALA A 144 2.58 4.08 2.62
CA ALA A 144 3.16 3.85 3.94
C ALA A 144 2.14 4.09 5.07
N GLY A 145 2.30 3.37 6.16
CA GLY A 145 1.51 3.55 7.36
C GLY A 145 2.00 4.69 8.26
N SER A 146 1.60 4.61 9.51
CA SER A 146 1.96 5.58 10.55
C SER A 146 3.28 5.26 11.26
N GLY A 147 3.86 4.08 11.00
CA GLY A 147 5.01 3.54 11.73
C GLY A 147 4.63 2.96 13.11
N ARG A 148 3.37 2.58 13.28
CA ARG A 148 2.83 1.88 14.47
C ARG A 148 2.32 0.48 14.13
N GLU A 149 2.55 0.04 12.91
CA GLU A 149 2.18 -1.27 12.40
C GLU A 149 2.98 -2.37 13.11
N VAL A 150 2.40 -3.56 13.17
CA VAL A 150 3.07 -4.73 13.75
C VAL A 150 4.16 -5.20 12.80
N ASP A 151 5.34 -5.48 13.33
CA ASP A 151 6.44 -6.09 12.57
C ASP A 151 6.05 -7.53 12.17
N VAL A 152 5.98 -7.81 10.88
CA VAL A 152 5.66 -9.12 10.31
C VAL A 152 6.86 -9.70 9.60
N TYR A 153 7.54 -8.89 8.80
CA TYR A 153 8.72 -9.31 8.06
C TYR A 153 9.99 -9.28 8.92
N ASP A 154 10.92 -10.18 8.65
CA ASP A 154 12.28 -10.04 9.15
C ASP A 154 12.89 -8.73 8.62
N LYS A 155 13.65 -8.05 9.47
CA LYS A 155 14.28 -6.74 9.15
C LYS A 155 15.21 -6.78 7.93
N ASN A 156 15.75 -7.95 7.61
CA ASN A 156 16.63 -8.15 6.47
C ASN A 156 15.92 -8.75 5.25
N ALA A 157 14.62 -9.09 5.36
CA ALA A 157 13.87 -9.65 4.26
C ALA A 157 13.73 -8.61 3.13
N PRO A 158 14.23 -8.89 1.92
CA PRO A 158 14.15 -7.94 0.83
C PRO A 158 12.70 -7.72 0.41
N PHE A 159 12.39 -6.53 -0.11
CA PHE A 159 11.10 -6.27 -0.73
C PHE A 159 10.94 -7.16 -1.97
N ALA A 160 9.84 -7.93 -2.03
CA ALA A 160 9.67 -8.96 -3.06
C ALA A 160 9.47 -8.33 -4.45
N LYS A 161 10.49 -8.42 -5.29
CA LYS A 161 10.44 -7.93 -6.69
C LYS A 161 9.43 -8.67 -7.57
N SER A 162 8.95 -9.83 -7.14
CA SER A 162 7.85 -10.56 -7.78
C SER A 162 6.49 -9.88 -7.63
N GLY A 163 6.36 -8.97 -6.66
CA GLY A 163 5.11 -8.29 -6.32
C GLY A 163 4.21 -9.06 -5.36
N ILE A 164 4.61 -10.28 -4.97
CA ILE A 164 3.84 -11.14 -4.06
C ILE A 164 4.76 -11.97 -3.16
N THR A 165 4.34 -12.18 -1.92
CA THR A 165 4.97 -13.12 -0.97
C THR A 165 3.89 -14.07 -0.43
N VAL A 166 4.06 -15.38 -0.64
CA VAL A 166 3.20 -16.39 -0.02
C VAL A 166 3.70 -16.68 1.40
N TRP A 167 2.85 -16.44 2.38
CA TRP A 167 3.17 -16.60 3.81
C TRP A 167 2.68 -17.91 4.40
N LYS A 168 1.47 -18.30 4.05
CA LYS A 168 0.85 -19.54 4.50
C LYS A 168 0.39 -20.32 3.27
N ASP A 169 0.72 -21.59 3.22
CA ASP A 169 0.29 -22.51 2.16
C ASP A 169 -0.28 -23.76 2.82
N TYR A 170 -1.47 -23.62 3.42
CA TYR A 170 -2.12 -24.73 4.10
C TYR A 170 -2.97 -25.57 3.14
N GLY A 171 -3.38 -25.01 2.01
CA GLY A 171 -4.16 -25.71 0.99
C GLY A 171 -4.92 -24.76 0.06
N SER A 172 -5.92 -25.28 -0.62
CA SER A 172 -6.62 -24.66 -1.75
C SER A 172 -8.12 -24.45 -1.54
N ASP A 173 -8.63 -24.52 -0.32
CA ASP A 173 -10.04 -24.22 -0.06
C ASP A 173 -10.37 -22.77 -0.45
N ALA A 174 -9.43 -21.84 -0.22
CA ALA A 174 -9.48 -20.48 -0.67
C ALA A 174 -8.06 -19.87 -0.75
N VAL A 175 -7.93 -18.73 -1.46
CA VAL A 175 -6.75 -17.87 -1.41
C VAL A 175 -7.11 -16.55 -0.78
N LEU A 176 -6.36 -16.13 0.24
CA LEU A 176 -6.50 -14.84 0.93
C LEU A 176 -5.35 -13.95 0.48
N PHE A 177 -5.67 -12.87 -0.21
CA PHE A 177 -4.71 -11.81 -0.56
C PHE A 177 -4.86 -10.64 0.38
N SER A 178 -3.74 -10.12 0.89
CA SER A 178 -3.68 -8.87 1.62
C SER A 178 -2.71 -7.90 0.96
N ASN A 179 -2.75 -6.66 1.37
CA ASN A 179 -1.72 -5.66 1.10
C ASN A 179 -1.62 -4.67 2.25
N GLY A 180 -0.40 -4.19 2.52
CA GLY A 180 -0.18 -3.20 3.57
C GLY A 180 -0.51 -3.74 4.99
N PHE A 181 -1.08 -2.91 5.82
CA PHE A 181 -1.13 -3.04 7.30
C PHE A 181 -2.13 -4.06 7.85
N VAL A 182 -2.80 -4.82 7.02
CA VAL A 182 -3.73 -5.87 7.43
C VAL A 182 -3.13 -7.28 7.33
N LEU A 183 -1.87 -7.40 6.93
CA LEU A 183 -1.20 -8.69 6.71
C LEU A 183 -1.19 -9.55 7.97
N ASP A 184 -0.79 -9.01 9.12
CA ASP A 184 -0.78 -9.71 10.41
C ASP A 184 -2.12 -10.36 10.74
N ARG A 185 -3.23 -9.66 10.48
CA ARG A 185 -4.60 -10.11 10.71
C ARG A 185 -5.02 -11.21 9.75
N VAL A 186 -4.60 -11.10 8.49
CA VAL A 186 -4.88 -12.13 7.49
C VAL A 186 -4.12 -13.42 7.80
N LEU A 187 -2.89 -13.33 8.28
CA LEU A 187 -2.10 -14.48 8.70
C LEU A 187 -2.72 -15.17 9.92
N ALA A 188 -3.16 -14.40 10.92
CA ALA A 188 -3.86 -14.93 12.08
C ALA A 188 -5.21 -15.56 11.68
N ALA A 189 -5.96 -14.94 10.77
CA ALA A 189 -7.20 -15.52 10.24
C ALA A 189 -6.96 -16.85 9.51
N ALA A 190 -5.87 -16.97 8.76
CA ALA A 190 -5.50 -18.23 8.10
C ALA A 190 -5.17 -19.33 9.10
N ASP A 191 -4.53 -19.01 10.24
CA ASP A 191 -4.26 -19.96 11.31
C ASP A 191 -5.57 -20.42 11.99
N LEU A 192 -6.49 -19.49 12.31
CA LEU A 192 -7.82 -19.81 12.84
C LEU A 192 -8.64 -20.70 11.89
N LEU A 193 -8.57 -20.45 10.59
CA LEU A 193 -9.25 -21.28 9.59
C LEU A 193 -8.68 -22.70 9.54
N LYS A 194 -7.35 -22.83 9.61
CA LYS A 194 -6.67 -24.12 9.64
C LYS A 194 -7.10 -24.97 10.85
N GLU A 195 -7.18 -24.36 12.04
CA GLU A 195 -7.65 -25.03 13.25
C GLU A 195 -9.09 -25.57 13.11
N GLN A 196 -9.89 -24.93 12.23
CA GLN A 196 -11.26 -25.32 11.91
C GLN A 196 -11.35 -26.25 10.68
N GLY A 197 -10.23 -26.77 10.18
CA GLY A 197 -10.18 -27.67 9.05
C GLY A 197 -10.38 -27.01 7.68
N ILE A 198 -10.24 -25.67 7.59
CA ILE A 198 -10.30 -24.93 6.34
C ILE A 198 -8.88 -24.53 5.94
N ASN A 199 -8.38 -25.13 4.87
CA ASN A 199 -6.99 -25.01 4.47
C ASN A 199 -6.86 -23.95 3.37
N VAL A 200 -6.33 -22.78 3.71
CA VAL A 200 -6.18 -21.64 2.80
C VAL A 200 -4.72 -21.37 2.46
N THR A 201 -4.50 -20.72 1.33
CA THR A 201 -3.24 -20.04 1.01
C THR A 201 -3.40 -18.55 1.37
N ALA A 202 -2.45 -17.96 2.09
CA ALA A 202 -2.43 -16.53 2.41
C ALA A 202 -1.17 -15.87 1.83
N ALA A 203 -1.35 -14.75 1.13
CA ALA A 203 -0.29 -14.05 0.41
C ALA A 203 -0.41 -12.53 0.55
N ASP A 204 0.75 -11.88 0.66
CA ASP A 204 0.89 -10.43 0.64
C ASP A 204 1.19 -9.93 -0.78
N ILE A 205 0.40 -8.97 -1.26
CA ILE A 205 0.64 -8.27 -2.52
C ILE A 205 1.34 -6.95 -2.19
N ASN A 206 2.65 -6.92 -2.39
CA ASN A 206 3.48 -5.76 -2.05
C ASN A 206 3.77 -4.83 -3.23
N ILE A 207 3.54 -5.27 -4.49
CA ILE A 207 3.51 -4.42 -5.68
C ILE A 207 2.16 -4.60 -6.37
N LEU A 208 1.33 -3.56 -6.33
CA LEU A 208 -0.03 -3.61 -6.85
C LEU A 208 -0.10 -3.37 -8.36
N TYR A 209 0.69 -2.40 -8.86
CA TYR A 209 0.75 -2.02 -10.28
C TYR A 209 2.21 -1.78 -10.70
N GLY A 210 2.44 -1.72 -12.02
CA GLY A 210 3.77 -1.50 -12.58
C GLY A 210 4.64 -2.75 -12.65
N LYS A 211 4.04 -3.94 -12.49
CA LYS A 211 4.72 -5.24 -12.54
C LYS A 211 3.90 -6.27 -13.33
N ASP A 212 4.59 -7.23 -13.94
CA ASP A 212 3.97 -8.42 -14.51
C ASP A 212 3.25 -9.23 -13.43
N PRO A 213 1.94 -9.53 -13.57
CA PRO A 213 1.16 -10.22 -12.57
C PRO A 213 1.31 -11.74 -12.58
N SER A 214 2.21 -12.32 -13.37
CA SER A 214 2.32 -13.78 -13.58
C SER A 214 2.43 -14.57 -12.27
N GLU A 215 3.20 -14.09 -11.29
CA GLU A 215 3.33 -14.76 -9.99
C GLU A 215 2.04 -14.64 -9.16
N ILE A 216 1.31 -13.54 -9.27
CA ILE A 216 -0.02 -13.41 -8.65
C ILE A 216 -1.00 -14.38 -9.28
N LEU A 217 -1.03 -14.48 -10.60
CA LEU A 217 -1.89 -15.42 -11.35
C LEU A 217 -1.63 -16.87 -10.98
N LYS A 218 -0.38 -17.27 -10.75
CA LYS A 218 -0.04 -18.61 -10.25
C LYS A 218 -0.68 -18.90 -8.89
N VAL A 219 -0.65 -17.93 -7.97
CA VAL A 219 -1.26 -18.09 -6.65
C VAL A 219 -2.78 -18.07 -6.75
N MET A 220 -3.37 -17.21 -7.59
CA MET A 220 -4.80 -17.20 -7.88
C MET A 220 -5.31 -18.55 -8.38
N GLY A 221 -4.51 -19.22 -9.21
CA GLY A 221 -4.85 -20.55 -9.79
C GLY A 221 -5.00 -21.67 -8.78
N LYS A 222 -4.63 -21.46 -7.51
CA LYS A 222 -4.80 -22.47 -6.45
C LYS A 222 -6.26 -22.69 -6.04
N SER A 223 -7.14 -21.71 -6.21
CA SER A 223 -8.55 -21.83 -5.81
C SER A 223 -9.48 -21.00 -6.70
N GLN A 224 -10.73 -21.45 -6.80
CA GLN A 224 -11.84 -20.68 -7.39
C GLN A 224 -12.49 -19.71 -6.37
N GLN A 225 -12.04 -19.70 -5.14
CA GLN A 225 -12.53 -18.83 -4.06
C GLN A 225 -11.39 -17.90 -3.63
N LEU A 226 -11.42 -16.66 -4.10
CA LEU A 226 -10.43 -15.64 -3.81
C LEU A 226 -11.00 -14.63 -2.85
N PHE A 227 -10.22 -14.29 -1.83
CA PHE A 227 -10.55 -13.23 -0.86
C PHE A 227 -9.48 -12.17 -0.94
N THR A 228 -9.90 -10.90 -0.86
CA THR A 228 -8.98 -9.77 -0.72
C THR A 228 -9.30 -9.02 0.55
N VAL A 229 -8.30 -8.75 1.35
CA VAL A 229 -8.39 -7.96 2.58
C VAL A 229 -7.50 -6.73 2.42
N GLY A 230 -8.07 -5.56 2.47
CA GLY A 230 -7.33 -4.31 2.28
C GLY A 230 -7.93 -3.16 3.04
N ASP A 231 -7.11 -2.46 3.79
CA ASP A 231 -7.45 -1.23 4.50
C ASP A 231 -7.58 -0.06 3.51
N HIS A 232 -8.57 -0.16 2.63
CA HIS A 232 -8.84 0.77 1.54
C HIS A 232 -10.34 0.73 1.18
N ASN A 233 -10.82 1.74 0.47
CA ASN A 233 -12.17 1.73 -0.07
C ASN A 233 -12.39 0.51 -0.97
N ILE A 234 -13.58 -0.07 -0.90
CA ILE A 234 -13.95 -1.24 -1.71
C ILE A 234 -13.85 -0.97 -3.22
N ASN A 235 -14.00 0.29 -3.63
CA ASN A 235 -13.81 0.74 -5.01
C ASN A 235 -12.35 1.16 -5.22
N GLY A 236 -11.65 0.51 -6.13
CA GLY A 236 -10.21 0.66 -6.29
C GLY A 236 -9.43 -0.30 -5.38
N GLY A 237 -8.17 -0.07 -5.13
CA GLY A 237 -7.32 -0.89 -4.28
C GLY A 237 -7.19 -2.35 -4.70
N LEU A 238 -6.76 -3.19 -3.74
CA LEU A 238 -6.45 -4.61 -3.96
C LEU A 238 -7.64 -5.40 -4.53
N GLY A 239 -8.82 -5.19 -3.97
CA GLY A 239 -10.01 -5.94 -4.38
C GLY A 239 -10.37 -5.73 -5.85
N SER A 240 -10.27 -4.50 -6.34
CA SER A 240 -10.50 -4.17 -7.76
C SER A 240 -9.39 -4.74 -8.65
N TYR A 241 -8.14 -4.70 -8.19
CA TYR A 241 -7.00 -5.26 -8.91
C TYR A 241 -7.13 -6.78 -9.12
N ILE A 242 -7.38 -7.55 -8.06
CA ILE A 242 -7.56 -9.00 -8.14
C ILE A 242 -8.82 -9.36 -8.94
N SER A 243 -9.92 -8.61 -8.78
CA SER A 243 -11.13 -8.83 -9.59
C SER A 243 -10.87 -8.64 -11.08
N ARG A 244 -10.12 -7.62 -11.46
CA ARG A 244 -9.71 -7.40 -12.86
C ARG A 244 -8.87 -8.58 -13.38
N LEU A 245 -7.85 -8.99 -12.62
CA LEU A 245 -7.02 -10.14 -13.02
C LEU A 245 -7.84 -11.43 -13.17
N ALA A 246 -8.81 -11.65 -12.27
CA ALA A 246 -9.70 -12.81 -12.34
C ALA A 246 -10.55 -12.76 -13.62
N CYS A 247 -11.16 -11.62 -13.94
CA CYS A 247 -11.98 -11.49 -15.15
C CYS A 247 -11.17 -11.63 -16.44
N GLU A 248 -9.95 -11.09 -16.47
CA GLU A 248 -9.12 -11.05 -17.68
C GLU A 248 -8.38 -12.37 -17.94
N ASN A 249 -8.05 -13.15 -16.90
CA ASN A 249 -7.13 -14.30 -17.02
C ASN A 249 -7.69 -15.63 -16.50
N GLN A 250 -8.23 -15.64 -15.27
CA GLN A 250 -8.65 -16.86 -14.56
C GLN A 250 -9.95 -16.58 -13.81
N PRO A 251 -11.12 -16.74 -14.44
CA PRO A 251 -12.40 -16.48 -13.80
C PRO A 251 -12.55 -17.22 -12.48
N ALA A 252 -12.77 -16.46 -11.41
CA ALA A 252 -12.93 -16.97 -10.05
C ALA A 252 -13.86 -16.04 -9.26
N LYS A 253 -14.48 -16.55 -8.20
CA LYS A 253 -15.27 -15.73 -7.29
C LYS A 253 -14.35 -14.92 -6.39
N VAL A 254 -14.43 -13.59 -6.44
CA VAL A 254 -13.67 -12.68 -5.58
C VAL A 254 -14.57 -12.08 -4.52
N THR A 255 -14.27 -12.37 -3.25
CA THR A 255 -14.92 -11.75 -2.09
C THR A 255 -13.98 -10.68 -1.52
N ARG A 256 -14.48 -9.45 -1.42
CA ARG A 256 -13.68 -8.31 -0.98
C ARG A 256 -14.03 -7.91 0.44
N ILE A 257 -13.03 -7.82 1.32
CA ILE A 257 -13.11 -7.29 2.68
C ILE A 257 -12.37 -5.95 2.66
N ALA A 258 -13.12 -4.86 2.69
CA ALA A 258 -12.63 -3.50 2.48
C ALA A 258 -13.63 -2.50 3.05
N LEU A 259 -13.27 -1.22 3.10
CA LEU A 259 -14.14 -0.16 3.61
C LEU A 259 -15.27 0.17 2.62
N THR A 260 -16.48 0.24 3.12
CA THR A 260 -17.69 0.63 2.36
C THR A 260 -18.27 1.96 2.82
N THR A 261 -17.76 2.52 3.93
CA THR A 261 -18.17 3.79 4.51
C THR A 261 -16.94 4.59 4.92
N TYR A 262 -17.14 5.84 5.32
CA TYR A 262 -16.09 6.62 5.98
C TYR A 262 -15.76 6.03 7.35
N GLY A 263 -14.50 6.18 7.76
CA GLY A 263 -14.01 5.70 9.05
C GLY A 263 -14.31 6.66 10.20
N GLU A 264 -14.18 6.15 11.40
CA GLU A 264 -14.24 6.91 12.65
C GLU A 264 -12.85 7.01 13.28
N SER A 265 -12.69 7.87 14.27
CA SER A 265 -11.46 7.97 15.07
C SER A 265 -11.53 7.00 16.24
N GLY A 266 -10.43 6.31 16.52
CA GLY A 266 -10.34 5.39 17.65
C GLY A 266 -9.01 4.63 17.68
N PRO A 267 -8.79 3.78 18.68
CA PRO A 267 -7.66 2.87 18.68
C PRO A 267 -7.69 1.92 17.49
N ALA A 268 -6.55 1.67 16.84
CA ALA A 268 -6.46 0.85 15.63
C ALA A 268 -7.10 -0.54 15.79
N LYS A 269 -6.98 -1.16 16.98
CA LYS A 269 -7.61 -2.45 17.26
C LYS A 269 -9.13 -2.36 17.23
N GLU A 270 -9.71 -1.36 17.89
CA GLU A 270 -11.17 -1.17 17.95
C GLU A 270 -11.74 -0.85 16.56
N LEU A 271 -11.03 -0.05 15.78
CA LEU A 271 -11.40 0.22 14.38
C LEU A 271 -11.33 -1.05 13.53
N ALA A 272 -10.27 -1.86 13.69
CA ALA A 272 -10.18 -3.13 12.98
C ALA A 272 -11.35 -4.07 13.31
N ASP A 273 -11.73 -4.15 14.58
CA ASP A 273 -12.87 -4.96 15.03
C ASP A 273 -14.20 -4.42 14.46
N ALA A 274 -14.42 -3.10 14.52
CA ALA A 274 -15.66 -2.46 14.06
C ALA A 274 -15.85 -2.54 12.53
N TYR A 275 -14.76 -2.50 11.76
CA TYR A 275 -14.80 -2.50 10.30
C TYR A 275 -14.52 -3.86 9.65
N GLY A 276 -14.47 -4.94 10.44
CA GLY A 276 -14.37 -6.31 9.94
C GLY A 276 -12.96 -6.75 9.54
N PHE A 277 -11.94 -6.10 10.05
CA PHE A 277 -10.53 -6.45 9.82
C PHE A 277 -9.90 -7.26 10.97
N SER A 278 -10.67 -7.65 12.00
CA SER A 278 -10.13 -8.58 13.00
C SER A 278 -9.94 -9.98 12.41
N PRO A 279 -8.98 -10.78 12.90
CA PRO A 279 -8.77 -12.14 12.43
C PRO A 279 -10.03 -12.99 12.45
N GLU A 280 -10.83 -12.85 13.51
CA GLU A 280 -12.08 -13.57 13.71
C GLU A 280 -13.14 -13.17 12.66
N ALA A 281 -13.28 -11.87 12.37
CA ALA A 281 -14.21 -11.37 11.38
C ALA A 281 -13.82 -11.82 9.97
N ILE A 282 -12.53 -11.78 9.63
CA ILE A 282 -12.01 -12.28 8.36
C ILE A 282 -12.29 -13.79 8.23
N ALA A 283 -11.96 -14.58 9.26
CA ALA A 283 -12.19 -16.03 9.25
C ALA A 283 -13.69 -16.36 9.14
N ALA A 284 -14.55 -15.67 9.89
CA ALA A 284 -16.00 -15.84 9.82
C ALA A 284 -16.53 -15.54 8.40
N LYS A 285 -16.04 -14.47 7.76
CA LYS A 285 -16.45 -14.12 6.38
C LYS A 285 -16.03 -15.18 5.36
N VAL A 286 -14.84 -15.75 5.54
CA VAL A 286 -14.36 -16.86 4.69
C VAL A 286 -15.26 -18.09 4.87
N LYS A 287 -15.56 -18.50 6.10
CA LYS A 287 -16.45 -19.65 6.41
C LYS A 287 -17.83 -19.46 5.81
N GLU A 288 -18.47 -18.32 6.10
CA GLU A 288 -19.79 -17.97 5.54
C GLU A 288 -19.81 -18.12 4.02
N THR A 289 -18.80 -17.57 3.35
CA THR A 289 -18.72 -17.56 1.88
C THR A 289 -18.51 -18.97 1.30
N LEU A 290 -17.77 -19.84 2.02
CA LEU A 290 -17.53 -21.23 1.63
C LEU A 290 -18.69 -22.17 2.02
N GLY A 291 -19.67 -21.71 2.80
CA GLY A 291 -20.79 -22.54 3.31
C GLY A 291 -20.34 -23.59 4.33
N LYS A 292 -19.31 -23.29 5.12
CA LYS A 292 -18.71 -24.20 6.11
C LYS A 292 -18.95 -23.72 7.55
#